data_ec8c85ee7a7d41d1e1366bdf667b2c43
#
_entry.id   ec8c85ee7a7d41d1e1366bdf667b2c43
#
_cell.length_a   1.000
_cell.length_b   1.000
_cell.length_c   1.000
_cell.angle_alpha   90.00
_cell.angle_beta   90.00
_cell.angle_gamma   90.00
#
_symmetry.space_group_name_H-M   'P 1'
#
loop_
_entity.id
_entity.type
_entity.pdbx_description
1 polymer ?
#
loop_
_entity_poly.entity_id
_entity_poly.type
_entity_poly.pdbx_seq_one_letter_code
_entity_poly.pdbx_strand_id
1 'polypeptide(L)'
;MRRMDYSTAGALIVALTIQVGCAKAPEPDAYGNVEATEVVVGAEATGRLVTYTVAEGALVKAGAVVGTIDAAQLGFERDQLAAQQSAARSRVTEVRQQIATLEAQRSAATAQRDAARAQRNALASQLEIAKRAHARTRRLFDQQAATAQQLDQAERDERVLNDQIGAQDEQIKAQERQIAAQGEMVRGARAQEQTVAAQVAGAEAQVSQAGERIRKTEVRNPIEGTVLTTYAKAGEVVQAGQPLYRIANLASMEVRAYVTEPQLAAIRLGQEARVSIDTGAGGRHTVSGSIAWISSRAEFTPTPIQTREERVDMVYAIKIRVANETGVLKIGMPVDVQFVQNQAAK
;
A
#
# COMPACT_ATOMS: atom_id res chain seq x y z
N MET A 1 88.96 59.03 55.96
CA MET A 1 87.99 59.92 56.59
C MET A 1 86.62 59.41 56.35
N ARG A 2 85.80 59.21 57.45
CA ARG A 2 84.38 59.00 57.55
C ARG A 2 83.69 57.83 56.80
N ARG A 3 83.42 56.81 57.48
CA ARG A 3 82.18 56.29 58.07
C ARG A 3 80.93 56.84 57.44
N MET A 4 80.02 55.90 57.01
CA MET A 4 78.66 55.87 57.66
C MET A 4 77.91 54.61 57.19
N ASP A 5 77.39 53.93 58.20
CA ASP A 5 76.45 52.84 58.24
C ASP A 5 75.09 53.24 57.64
N TYR A 6 74.31 52.27 57.21
CA TYR A 6 72.82 52.13 57.35
C TYR A 6 72.46 50.79 56.84
N SER A 7 72.07 49.86 57.69
CA SER A 7 70.79 49.64 58.24
C SER A 7 69.78 48.85 57.34
N THR A 8 69.67 47.68 57.74
CA THR A 8 68.55 46.68 57.58
C THR A 8 67.20 47.21 57.12
N ALA A 9 66.62 46.63 56.05
CA ALA A 9 65.20 46.55 55.85
C ALA A 9 64.90 45.19 55.19
N GLY A 10 64.34 44.29 55.96
CA GLY A 10 63.83 43.00 55.51
C GLY A 10 62.61 43.17 54.60
N ALA A 11 62.67 42.67 53.42
CA ALA A 11 61.50 42.51 52.57
C ALA A 11 61.10 41.03 52.53
N LEU A 12 60.04 40.74 53.25
CA LEU A 12 59.34 39.43 53.26
C LEU A 12 58.64 39.22 51.88
N ILE A 13 59.25 38.50 50.96
CA ILE A 13 58.59 38.07 49.72
C ILE A 13 57.77 36.86 50.05
N VAL A 14 56.42 37.05 50.19
CA VAL A 14 55.45 35.98 50.21
C VAL A 14 55.35 35.37 48.75
N ALA A 15 55.97 34.24 48.57
CA ALA A 15 55.84 33.46 47.34
C ALA A 15 54.41 32.82 47.32
N LEU A 16 53.49 33.48 46.61
CA LEU A 16 52.16 32.93 46.31
C LEU A 16 52.35 31.84 45.24
N THR A 17 52.51 30.59 45.67
CA THR A 17 52.48 29.42 44.78
C THR A 17 51.05 29.20 44.26
N ILE A 18 50.79 29.67 43.05
CA ILE A 18 49.60 29.28 42.27
C ILE A 18 49.73 27.80 41.96
N GLN A 19 49.08 26.95 42.74
CA GLN A 19 48.83 25.56 42.37
C GLN A 19 47.85 25.55 41.18
N VAL A 20 48.36 25.48 39.94
CA VAL A 20 47.61 25.07 38.78
C VAL A 20 47.31 23.59 38.99
N GLY A 21 46.22 23.27 39.66
CA GLY A 21 45.70 21.92 39.71
C GLY A 21 45.35 21.50 38.26
N CYS A 22 46.14 20.61 37.69
CA CYS A 22 45.66 19.84 36.52
C CYS A 22 44.38 19.12 36.93
N ALA A 23 43.24 19.69 36.62
CA ALA A 23 41.98 18.98 36.74
C ALA A 23 42.04 17.78 35.79
N LYS A 24 42.27 16.58 36.33
CA LYS A 24 42.18 15.31 35.59
C LYS A 24 40.80 15.30 34.96
N ALA A 25 40.73 15.17 33.64
CA ALA A 25 39.45 15.06 32.95
C ALA A 25 38.61 13.96 33.62
N PRO A 26 37.33 14.18 33.89
CA PRO A 26 36.50 13.14 34.51
C PRO A 26 36.55 11.86 33.67
N GLU A 27 36.74 10.73 34.34
CA GLU A 27 36.73 9.43 33.69
C GLU A 27 35.36 9.20 33.02
N PRO A 28 35.31 8.64 31.78
CA PRO A 28 34.05 8.37 31.13
C PRO A 28 33.24 7.30 31.89
N ASP A 29 31.94 7.47 31.93
CA ASP A 29 31.03 6.52 32.58
C ASP A 29 30.87 5.21 31.79
N ALA A 30 31.01 5.27 30.45
CA ALA A 30 30.92 4.11 29.57
C ALA A 30 31.75 4.32 28.31
N TYR A 31 32.09 3.23 27.69
CA TYR A 31 32.80 3.19 26.40
C TYR A 31 31.91 2.52 25.35
N GLY A 32 32.00 2.96 24.11
CA GLY A 32 31.21 2.42 23.02
C GLY A 32 31.77 2.69 21.65
N ASN A 33 31.02 2.24 20.65
CA ASN A 33 31.33 2.48 19.25
C ASN A 33 30.14 3.13 18.55
N VAL A 34 30.44 3.95 17.56
CA VAL A 34 29.41 4.56 16.70
C VAL A 34 28.93 3.54 15.70
N GLU A 35 27.62 3.35 15.64
CA GLU A 35 26.93 2.48 14.67
C GLU A 35 25.96 3.31 13.83
N ALA A 36 25.64 2.82 12.63
CA ALA A 36 24.53 3.35 11.83
C ALA A 36 23.58 2.21 11.47
N THR A 37 22.32 2.53 11.31
CA THR A 37 21.36 1.57 10.78
C THR A 37 21.59 1.40 9.29
N GLU A 38 22.13 0.25 8.92
CA GLU A 38 22.46 -0.09 7.54
C GLU A 38 21.29 -0.85 6.88
N VAL A 39 20.99 -0.49 5.65
CA VAL A 39 20.03 -1.21 4.80
C VAL A 39 20.77 -1.75 3.58
N VAL A 40 20.63 -3.06 3.35
CA VAL A 40 21.13 -3.71 2.14
C VAL A 40 20.02 -3.68 1.10
N VAL A 41 20.26 -3.00 -0.01
CA VAL A 41 19.33 -2.93 -1.13
C VAL A 41 19.68 -4.02 -2.13
N GLY A 42 18.75 -4.92 -2.39
CA GLY A 42 18.89 -6.02 -3.33
C GLY A 42 18.08 -5.81 -4.61
N ALA A 43 18.41 -6.57 -5.65
CA ALA A 43 17.64 -6.65 -6.87
C ALA A 43 16.28 -7.35 -6.59
N GLU A 44 15.18 -6.80 -7.05
CA GLU A 44 13.86 -7.44 -6.95
C GLU A 44 13.50 -8.29 -8.18
N ALA A 45 14.28 -8.16 -9.26
CA ALA A 45 14.12 -8.91 -10.49
C ALA A 45 15.46 -9.50 -10.97
N THR A 46 15.38 -10.51 -11.80
CA THR A 46 16.55 -11.12 -12.45
C THR A 46 16.72 -10.53 -13.85
N GLY A 47 17.94 -10.16 -14.21
CA GLY A 47 18.28 -9.64 -15.53
C GLY A 47 19.58 -8.87 -15.53
N ARG A 48 19.92 -8.28 -16.69
CA ARG A 48 21.11 -7.43 -16.81
C ARG A 48 20.81 -6.02 -16.27
N LEU A 49 21.68 -5.51 -15.44
CA LEU A 49 21.62 -4.15 -14.91
C LEU A 49 22.03 -3.15 -16.02
N VAL A 50 21.05 -2.56 -16.69
CA VAL A 50 21.28 -1.67 -17.85
C VAL A 50 21.85 -0.33 -17.41
N THR A 51 21.25 0.25 -16.37
CA THR A 51 21.74 1.50 -15.76
C THR A 51 21.97 1.29 -14.28
N TYR A 52 23.01 1.93 -13.75
CA TYR A 52 23.31 1.91 -12.32
C TYR A 52 24.12 3.14 -11.97
N THR A 53 23.56 4.02 -11.18
CA THR A 53 24.13 5.34 -10.88
C THR A 53 24.64 5.46 -9.45
N VAL A 54 24.65 4.33 -8.71
CA VAL A 54 25.10 4.30 -7.31
C VAL A 54 26.62 4.35 -7.26
N ALA A 55 27.14 5.29 -6.47
CA ALA A 55 28.57 5.40 -6.16
C ALA A 55 28.76 5.43 -4.65
N GLU A 56 29.85 4.84 -4.16
CA GLU A 56 30.22 4.89 -2.74
C GLU A 56 30.44 6.33 -2.28
N GLY A 57 29.91 6.68 -1.12
CA GLY A 57 29.94 8.03 -0.57
C GLY A 57 28.84 8.97 -1.12
N ALA A 58 28.07 8.57 -2.13
CA ALA A 58 27.00 9.39 -2.67
C ALA A 58 25.79 9.44 -1.72
N LEU A 59 25.18 10.61 -1.59
CA LEU A 59 23.92 10.80 -0.89
C LEU A 59 22.77 10.49 -1.86
N VAL A 60 21.89 9.57 -1.47
CA VAL A 60 20.75 9.13 -2.28
C VAL A 60 19.45 9.36 -1.50
N LYS A 61 18.47 9.99 -2.15
CA LYS A 61 17.15 10.25 -1.55
C LYS A 61 16.27 9.00 -1.54
N ALA A 62 15.37 8.89 -0.59
CA ALA A 62 14.35 7.86 -0.56
C ALA A 62 13.48 7.92 -1.83
N GLY A 63 13.13 6.75 -2.39
CA GLY A 63 12.32 6.61 -3.61
C GLY A 63 13.06 6.90 -4.92
N ALA A 64 14.30 7.36 -4.90
CA ALA A 64 15.07 7.61 -6.11
C ALA A 64 15.33 6.31 -6.89
N VAL A 65 15.15 6.33 -8.21
CA VAL A 65 15.53 5.23 -9.10
C VAL A 65 17.02 5.31 -9.33
N VAL A 66 17.75 4.32 -8.86
CA VAL A 66 19.22 4.27 -8.89
C VAL A 66 19.79 3.27 -9.89
N GLY A 67 18.92 2.46 -10.47
CA GLY A 67 19.29 1.50 -11.50
C GLY A 67 18.08 0.93 -12.20
N THR A 68 18.30 0.34 -13.38
CA THR A 68 17.25 -0.38 -14.14
C THR A 68 17.81 -1.71 -14.62
N ILE A 69 17.03 -2.76 -14.40
CA ILE A 69 17.30 -4.10 -14.93
C ILE A 69 16.56 -4.24 -16.26
N ASP A 70 17.13 -4.97 -17.21
CA ASP A 70 16.54 -5.19 -18.53
C ASP A 70 15.15 -5.82 -18.40
N ALA A 71 14.14 -5.08 -18.85
CA ALA A 71 12.73 -5.46 -18.80
C ALA A 71 12.14 -5.80 -20.18
N ALA A 72 12.95 -5.89 -21.23
CA ALA A 72 12.44 -6.05 -22.60
C ALA A 72 11.52 -7.27 -22.74
N GLN A 73 11.92 -8.42 -22.21
CA GLN A 73 11.11 -9.64 -22.23
C GLN A 73 9.79 -9.49 -21.45
N LEU A 74 9.83 -8.85 -20.29
CA LEU A 74 8.64 -8.56 -19.48
C LEU A 74 7.70 -7.56 -20.18
N GLY A 75 8.27 -6.64 -20.96
CA GLY A 75 7.52 -5.72 -21.81
C GLY A 75 6.70 -6.47 -22.87
N PHE A 76 7.29 -7.41 -23.59
CA PHE A 76 6.59 -8.25 -24.56
C PHE A 76 5.51 -9.12 -23.90
N GLU A 77 5.79 -9.70 -22.72
CA GLU A 77 4.79 -10.47 -21.96
C GLU A 77 3.58 -9.60 -21.60
N ARG A 78 3.81 -8.39 -21.07
CA ARG A 78 2.74 -7.44 -20.75
C ARG A 78 1.91 -7.08 -21.98
N ASP A 79 2.55 -6.81 -23.13
CA ASP A 79 1.86 -6.42 -24.36
C ASP A 79 1.03 -7.58 -24.93
N GLN A 80 1.51 -8.81 -24.80
CA GLN A 80 0.74 -10.02 -25.15
C GLN A 80 -0.51 -10.15 -24.26
N LEU A 81 -0.36 -9.97 -22.93
CA LEU A 81 -1.47 -10.03 -22.00
C LEU A 81 -2.47 -8.87 -22.21
N ALA A 82 -1.99 -7.68 -22.57
CA ALA A 82 -2.84 -6.54 -22.92
C ALA A 82 -3.66 -6.81 -24.21
N ALA A 83 -3.08 -7.47 -25.19
CA ALA A 83 -3.81 -7.91 -26.37
C ALA A 83 -4.91 -8.93 -26.03
N GLN A 84 -4.63 -9.89 -25.13
CA GLN A 84 -5.63 -10.84 -24.64
C GLN A 84 -6.76 -10.15 -23.88
N GLN A 85 -6.44 -9.17 -23.03
CA GLN A 85 -7.43 -8.33 -22.33
C GLN A 85 -8.32 -7.58 -23.33
N SER A 86 -7.73 -6.98 -24.37
CA SER A 86 -8.46 -6.30 -25.44
C SER A 86 -9.42 -7.23 -26.16
N ALA A 87 -8.99 -8.44 -26.52
CA ALA A 87 -9.84 -9.46 -27.14
C ALA A 87 -11.00 -9.88 -26.23
N ALA A 88 -10.76 -10.03 -24.92
CA ALA A 88 -11.82 -10.32 -23.95
C ALA A 88 -12.84 -9.18 -23.85
N ARG A 89 -12.39 -7.92 -23.85
CA ARG A 89 -13.28 -6.73 -23.87
C ARG A 89 -14.14 -6.67 -25.12
N SER A 90 -13.59 -7.01 -26.29
CA SER A 90 -14.35 -7.09 -27.54
C SER A 90 -15.49 -8.11 -27.46
N ARG A 91 -15.25 -9.27 -26.82
CA ARG A 91 -16.30 -10.28 -26.58
C ARG A 91 -17.44 -9.76 -25.70
N VAL A 92 -17.13 -8.96 -24.67
CA VAL A 92 -18.18 -8.31 -23.85
C VAL A 92 -19.05 -7.40 -24.73
N THR A 93 -18.43 -6.64 -25.61
CA THR A 93 -19.16 -5.75 -26.55
C THR A 93 -20.06 -6.55 -27.49
N GLU A 94 -19.59 -7.65 -28.01
CA GLU A 94 -20.36 -8.57 -28.87
C GLU A 94 -21.59 -9.13 -28.12
N VAL A 95 -21.41 -9.64 -26.91
CA VAL A 95 -22.52 -10.16 -26.09
C VAL A 95 -23.53 -9.05 -25.74
N ARG A 96 -23.08 -7.84 -25.47
CA ARG A 96 -23.97 -6.68 -25.24
C ARG A 96 -24.80 -6.33 -26.47
N GLN A 97 -24.23 -6.39 -27.66
CA GLN A 97 -24.99 -6.19 -28.89
C GLN A 97 -26.02 -7.30 -29.11
N GLN A 98 -25.70 -8.54 -28.79
CA GLN A 98 -26.64 -9.65 -28.82
C GLN A 98 -27.79 -9.44 -27.83
N ILE A 99 -27.52 -9.00 -26.59
CA ILE A 99 -28.55 -8.66 -25.59
C ILE A 99 -29.46 -7.56 -26.14
N ALA A 100 -28.91 -6.47 -26.69
CA ALA A 100 -29.70 -5.39 -27.26
C ALA A 100 -30.62 -5.87 -28.39
N THR A 101 -30.14 -6.77 -29.24
CA THR A 101 -30.97 -7.38 -30.31
C THR A 101 -32.11 -8.21 -29.73
N LEU A 102 -31.86 -9.05 -28.72
CA LEU A 102 -32.88 -9.88 -28.07
C LEU A 102 -33.92 -9.00 -27.32
N GLU A 103 -33.49 -7.93 -26.67
CA GLU A 103 -34.38 -6.96 -26.00
C GLU A 103 -35.26 -6.22 -27.01
N ALA A 104 -34.72 -5.83 -28.17
CA ALA A 104 -35.52 -5.22 -29.25
C ALA A 104 -36.58 -6.20 -29.79
N GLN A 105 -36.22 -7.47 -30.01
CA GLN A 105 -37.18 -8.52 -30.42
C GLN A 105 -38.26 -8.73 -29.38
N ARG A 106 -37.92 -8.79 -28.09
CA ARG A 106 -38.90 -8.90 -26.99
C ARG A 106 -39.81 -7.68 -26.93
N SER A 107 -39.25 -6.48 -27.13
CA SER A 107 -40.03 -5.23 -27.17
C SER A 107 -41.04 -5.22 -28.33
N ALA A 108 -40.64 -5.65 -29.52
CA ALA A 108 -41.52 -5.79 -30.68
C ALA A 108 -42.66 -6.79 -30.43
N ALA A 109 -42.36 -7.95 -29.84
CA ALA A 109 -43.35 -8.94 -29.48
C ALA A 109 -44.32 -8.41 -28.39
N THR A 110 -43.86 -7.60 -27.46
CA THR A 110 -44.67 -6.93 -26.47
C THR A 110 -45.63 -5.94 -27.12
N ALA A 111 -45.18 -5.15 -28.07
CA ALA A 111 -46.03 -4.21 -28.82
C ALA A 111 -47.15 -4.94 -29.61
N GLN A 112 -46.79 -6.09 -30.22
CA GLN A 112 -47.79 -6.92 -30.90
C GLN A 112 -48.88 -7.47 -29.98
N ARG A 113 -48.46 -7.96 -28.80
CA ARG A 113 -49.42 -8.40 -27.75
C ARG A 113 -50.32 -7.24 -27.30
N ASP A 114 -49.78 -6.04 -27.12
CA ASP A 114 -50.54 -4.88 -26.68
C ASP A 114 -51.54 -4.41 -27.77
N ALA A 115 -51.20 -4.51 -29.06
CA ALA A 115 -52.14 -4.30 -30.15
C ALA A 115 -53.25 -5.36 -30.17
N ALA A 116 -52.96 -6.63 -29.93
CA ALA A 116 -53.93 -7.70 -29.82
C ALA A 116 -54.88 -7.47 -28.63
N ARG A 117 -54.37 -7.00 -27.48
CA ARG A 117 -55.19 -6.62 -26.31
C ARG A 117 -56.11 -5.44 -26.62
N ALA A 118 -55.66 -4.43 -27.36
CA ALA A 118 -56.50 -3.31 -27.78
C ALA A 118 -57.66 -3.79 -28.67
N GLN A 119 -57.39 -4.68 -29.61
CA GLN A 119 -58.41 -5.28 -30.47
C GLN A 119 -59.43 -6.11 -29.67
N ARG A 120 -58.95 -6.94 -28.72
CA ARG A 120 -59.79 -7.69 -27.79
C ARG A 120 -60.72 -6.77 -26.96
N ASN A 121 -60.17 -5.63 -26.48
CA ASN A 121 -60.98 -4.65 -25.72
C ASN A 121 -62.06 -3.99 -26.59
N ALA A 122 -61.79 -3.72 -27.88
CA ALA A 122 -62.80 -3.24 -28.83
C ALA A 122 -63.92 -4.24 -29.02
N LEU A 123 -63.59 -5.55 -29.19
CA LEU A 123 -64.58 -6.63 -29.26
C LEU A 123 -65.38 -6.75 -27.97
N ALA A 124 -64.77 -6.58 -26.80
CA ALA A 124 -65.45 -6.59 -25.49
C ALA A 124 -66.47 -5.46 -25.38
N SER A 125 -66.16 -4.26 -25.91
CA SER A 125 -67.10 -3.14 -25.96
C SER A 125 -68.30 -3.45 -26.88
N GLN A 126 -68.08 -4.11 -28.01
CA GLN A 126 -69.13 -4.56 -28.93
C GLN A 126 -70.03 -5.64 -28.26
N LEU A 127 -69.41 -6.60 -27.54
CA LEU A 127 -70.12 -7.63 -26.79
C LEU A 127 -71.05 -7.01 -25.75
N GLU A 128 -70.68 -6.00 -25.03
CA GLU A 128 -71.50 -5.30 -24.05
C GLU A 128 -72.70 -4.64 -24.70
N ILE A 129 -72.59 -4.13 -25.94
CA ILE A 129 -73.67 -3.59 -26.72
C ILE A 129 -74.62 -4.74 -27.13
N ALA A 130 -74.11 -5.87 -27.63
CA ALA A 130 -74.87 -7.02 -28.06
C ALA A 130 -75.62 -7.66 -26.87
N LYS A 131 -74.97 -7.81 -25.71
CA LYS A 131 -75.66 -8.30 -24.46
C LYS A 131 -76.85 -7.42 -24.07
N ARG A 132 -76.71 -6.09 -24.13
CA ARG A 132 -77.80 -5.16 -23.84
C ARG A 132 -78.91 -5.26 -24.89
N ALA A 133 -78.59 -5.46 -26.17
CA ALA A 133 -79.56 -5.68 -27.24
C ALA A 133 -80.32 -7.00 -27.03
N HIS A 134 -79.63 -8.11 -26.77
CA HIS A 134 -80.19 -9.41 -26.49
C HIS A 134 -81.14 -9.35 -25.27
N ALA A 135 -80.72 -8.78 -24.15
CA ALA A 135 -81.50 -8.61 -22.95
C ALA A 135 -82.79 -7.76 -23.17
N ARG A 136 -82.74 -6.75 -24.07
CA ARG A 136 -83.86 -5.96 -24.48
C ARG A 136 -84.80 -6.75 -25.36
N THR A 137 -84.31 -7.42 -26.39
CA THR A 137 -85.12 -8.25 -27.30
C THR A 137 -85.81 -9.40 -26.54
N ARG A 138 -85.13 -10.01 -25.57
CA ARG A 138 -85.69 -11.03 -24.67
C ARG A 138 -86.90 -10.52 -23.89
N ARG A 139 -86.75 -9.34 -23.29
CA ARG A 139 -87.93 -8.71 -22.57
C ARG A 139 -89.08 -8.38 -23.49
N LEU A 140 -88.83 -7.91 -24.71
CA LEU A 140 -89.90 -7.65 -25.69
C LEU A 140 -90.53 -8.93 -26.19
N PHE A 141 -89.79 -10.01 -26.38
CA PHE A 141 -90.32 -11.35 -26.73
C PHE A 141 -91.22 -11.90 -25.63
N ASP A 142 -90.84 -11.79 -24.34
CA ASP A 142 -91.62 -12.21 -23.18
C ASP A 142 -92.91 -11.40 -23.08
N GLN A 143 -92.96 -10.17 -23.62
CA GLN A 143 -94.11 -9.29 -23.75
C GLN A 143 -94.87 -9.48 -25.06
N GLN A 144 -94.56 -10.50 -25.88
CA GLN A 144 -95.13 -10.76 -27.20
C GLN A 144 -94.93 -9.59 -28.23
N ALA A 145 -93.99 -8.69 -28.00
CA ALA A 145 -93.69 -7.51 -28.83
C ALA A 145 -92.47 -7.73 -29.76
N ALA A 146 -91.81 -8.94 -29.74
CA ALA A 146 -90.77 -9.34 -30.65
C ALA A 146 -90.99 -10.78 -31.16
N THR A 147 -90.36 -11.10 -32.30
CA THR A 147 -90.47 -12.47 -32.86
C THR A 147 -89.33 -13.38 -32.36
N ALA A 148 -89.61 -14.73 -32.40
CA ALA A 148 -88.54 -15.71 -32.07
C ALA A 148 -87.30 -15.56 -32.94
N GLN A 149 -87.42 -15.24 -34.21
CA GLN A 149 -86.32 -14.99 -35.15
C GLN A 149 -85.44 -13.81 -34.71
N GLN A 150 -86.05 -12.74 -34.16
CA GLN A 150 -85.29 -11.58 -33.67
C GLN A 150 -84.53 -11.95 -32.37
N LEU A 151 -85.11 -12.77 -31.49
CA LEU A 151 -84.42 -13.24 -30.31
C LEU A 151 -83.27 -14.13 -30.65
N ASP A 152 -83.43 -15.13 -31.55
CA ASP A 152 -82.37 -16.01 -32.00
C ASP A 152 -81.24 -15.29 -32.72
N GLN A 153 -81.55 -14.20 -33.44
CA GLN A 153 -80.54 -13.38 -34.05
C GLN A 153 -79.69 -12.64 -33.00
N ALA A 154 -80.32 -12.01 -32.01
CA ALA A 154 -79.66 -11.28 -30.93
C ALA A 154 -78.76 -12.23 -30.09
N GLU A 155 -79.27 -13.48 -29.83
CA GLU A 155 -78.46 -14.51 -29.16
C GLU A 155 -77.26 -14.97 -29.96
N ARG A 156 -77.39 -15.19 -31.31
CA ARG A 156 -76.28 -15.51 -32.19
C ARG A 156 -75.20 -14.42 -32.21
N ASP A 157 -75.69 -13.16 -32.31
CA ASP A 157 -74.70 -12.00 -32.36
C ASP A 157 -73.86 -11.90 -31.07
N GLU A 158 -74.54 -12.12 -29.91
CA GLU A 158 -73.82 -12.21 -28.65
C GLU A 158 -72.82 -13.38 -28.60
N ARG A 159 -73.26 -14.58 -29.02
CA ARG A 159 -72.41 -15.77 -29.01
C ARG A 159 -71.17 -15.61 -29.92
N VAL A 160 -71.37 -15.10 -31.15
CA VAL A 160 -70.28 -14.89 -32.11
C VAL A 160 -69.22 -13.94 -31.55
N LEU A 161 -69.63 -12.85 -30.91
CA LEU A 161 -68.69 -11.91 -30.30
C LEU A 161 -67.98 -12.53 -29.09
N ASN A 162 -68.64 -13.32 -28.30
CA ASN A 162 -68.02 -14.04 -27.18
C ASN A 162 -66.99 -15.07 -27.68
N ASP A 163 -67.29 -15.81 -28.74
CA ASP A 163 -66.37 -16.78 -29.34
C ASP A 163 -65.16 -16.07 -29.94
N GLN A 164 -65.35 -14.92 -30.60
CA GLN A 164 -64.26 -14.07 -31.12
C GLN A 164 -63.30 -13.56 -30.00
N ILE A 165 -63.85 -13.13 -28.86
CA ILE A 165 -63.04 -12.74 -27.72
C ILE A 165 -62.26 -13.92 -27.16
N GLY A 166 -62.89 -15.12 -27.05
CA GLY A 166 -62.20 -16.31 -26.61
C GLY A 166 -60.99 -16.68 -27.53
N ALA A 167 -61.18 -16.59 -28.84
CA ALA A 167 -60.10 -16.85 -29.81
C ALA A 167 -58.99 -15.81 -29.68
N GLN A 168 -59.34 -14.51 -29.44
CA GLN A 168 -58.35 -13.44 -29.25
C GLN A 168 -57.57 -13.61 -27.94
N ASP A 169 -58.25 -14.06 -26.88
CA ASP A 169 -57.61 -14.34 -25.59
C ASP A 169 -56.57 -15.46 -25.69
N GLU A 170 -56.88 -16.54 -26.46
CA GLU A 170 -55.89 -17.62 -26.70
C GLU A 170 -54.72 -17.15 -27.55
N GLN A 171 -54.95 -16.25 -28.53
CA GLN A 171 -53.85 -15.63 -29.28
C GLN A 171 -52.94 -14.76 -28.38
N ILE A 172 -53.51 -13.95 -27.49
CA ILE A 172 -52.75 -13.14 -26.51
C ILE A 172 -51.95 -14.05 -25.60
N LYS A 173 -52.49 -15.14 -25.07
CA LYS A 173 -51.79 -16.12 -24.24
C LYS A 173 -50.58 -16.76 -25.00
N ALA A 174 -50.76 -17.06 -26.29
CA ALA A 174 -49.68 -17.60 -27.11
C ALA A 174 -48.53 -16.58 -27.27
N GLN A 175 -48.87 -15.29 -27.48
CA GLN A 175 -47.87 -14.22 -27.55
C GLN A 175 -47.17 -14.01 -26.21
N GLU A 176 -47.87 -14.06 -25.09
CA GLU A 176 -47.29 -13.96 -23.75
C GLU A 176 -46.31 -15.07 -23.46
N ARG A 177 -46.60 -16.32 -23.88
CA ARG A 177 -45.65 -17.43 -23.77
C ARG A 177 -44.38 -17.19 -24.64
N GLN A 178 -44.55 -16.61 -25.82
CA GLN A 178 -43.43 -16.24 -26.67
C GLN A 178 -42.54 -15.15 -26.07
N ILE A 179 -43.19 -14.09 -25.49
CA ILE A 179 -42.47 -13.02 -24.78
C ILE A 179 -41.69 -13.56 -23.55
N ALA A 180 -42.31 -14.50 -22.81
CA ALA A 180 -41.64 -15.16 -21.70
C ALA A 180 -40.41 -15.95 -22.15
N ALA A 181 -40.51 -16.73 -23.23
CA ALA A 181 -39.36 -17.47 -23.81
C ALA A 181 -38.25 -16.53 -24.27
N GLN A 182 -38.59 -15.41 -24.91
CA GLN A 182 -37.59 -14.38 -25.28
C GLN A 182 -36.96 -13.75 -24.02
N GLY A 183 -37.73 -13.58 -22.94
CA GLY A 183 -37.22 -13.13 -21.64
C GLY A 183 -36.16 -14.05 -21.07
N GLU A 184 -36.36 -15.38 -21.22
CA GLU A 184 -35.32 -16.37 -20.81
C GLU A 184 -34.06 -16.26 -21.66
N MET A 185 -34.19 -16.04 -22.96
CA MET A 185 -33.02 -15.85 -23.84
C MET A 185 -32.21 -14.61 -23.43
N VAL A 186 -32.89 -13.49 -23.10
CA VAL A 186 -32.23 -12.28 -22.57
C VAL A 186 -31.50 -12.57 -21.25
N ARG A 187 -32.14 -13.33 -20.34
CA ARG A 187 -31.51 -13.72 -19.07
C ARG A 187 -30.27 -14.59 -19.28
N GLY A 188 -30.36 -15.56 -20.19
CA GLY A 188 -29.21 -16.40 -20.58
C GLY A 188 -28.05 -15.57 -21.15
N ALA A 189 -28.35 -14.63 -22.06
CA ALA A 189 -27.34 -13.76 -22.64
C ALA A 189 -26.68 -12.82 -21.59
N ARG A 190 -27.45 -12.33 -20.62
CA ARG A 190 -26.90 -11.54 -19.50
C ARG A 190 -26.02 -12.38 -18.56
N ALA A 191 -26.37 -13.63 -18.30
CA ALA A 191 -25.49 -14.54 -17.55
C ALA A 191 -24.19 -14.79 -18.31
N GLN A 192 -24.25 -14.93 -19.65
CA GLN A 192 -23.05 -15.01 -20.49
C GLN A 192 -22.22 -13.74 -20.43
N GLU A 193 -22.83 -12.54 -20.43
CA GLU A 193 -22.11 -11.27 -20.23
C GLU A 193 -21.30 -11.26 -18.92
N GLN A 194 -21.92 -11.70 -17.82
CA GLN A 194 -21.22 -11.79 -16.52
C GLN A 194 -20.01 -12.73 -16.60
N THR A 195 -20.16 -13.88 -17.28
CA THR A 195 -19.05 -14.82 -17.45
C THR A 195 -17.88 -14.20 -18.25
N VAL A 196 -18.20 -13.53 -19.35
CA VAL A 196 -17.16 -12.87 -20.17
C VAL A 196 -16.57 -11.66 -19.46
N ALA A 197 -17.36 -10.92 -18.68
CA ALA A 197 -16.87 -9.82 -17.85
C ALA A 197 -15.89 -10.31 -16.76
N ALA A 198 -16.15 -11.48 -16.15
CA ALA A 198 -15.21 -12.10 -15.23
C ALA A 198 -13.89 -12.51 -15.92
N GLN A 199 -13.95 -12.95 -17.19
CA GLN A 199 -12.73 -13.21 -17.99
C GLN A 199 -11.91 -11.93 -18.23
N VAL A 200 -12.59 -10.78 -18.48
CA VAL A 200 -11.91 -9.48 -18.61
C VAL A 200 -11.20 -9.11 -17.30
N ALA A 201 -11.87 -9.26 -16.15
CA ALA A 201 -11.26 -8.99 -14.85
C ALA A 201 -10.03 -9.88 -14.60
N GLY A 202 -10.10 -11.16 -14.98
CA GLY A 202 -8.96 -12.08 -14.90
C GLY A 202 -7.79 -11.65 -15.78
N ALA A 203 -8.05 -11.25 -17.02
CA ALA A 203 -7.02 -10.75 -17.93
C ALA A 203 -6.42 -9.42 -17.45
N GLU A 204 -7.22 -8.54 -16.85
CA GLU A 204 -6.76 -7.29 -16.27
C GLU A 204 -5.82 -7.51 -15.08
N ALA A 205 -6.13 -8.49 -14.22
CA ALA A 205 -5.26 -8.88 -13.12
C ALA A 205 -3.90 -9.41 -13.64
N GLN A 206 -3.89 -10.17 -14.74
CA GLN A 206 -2.66 -10.65 -15.37
C GLN A 206 -1.80 -9.51 -15.94
N VAL A 207 -2.41 -8.53 -16.62
CA VAL A 207 -1.71 -7.33 -17.12
C VAL A 207 -1.13 -6.52 -15.94
N SER A 208 -1.89 -6.36 -14.86
CA SER A 208 -1.43 -5.69 -13.65
C SER A 208 -0.24 -6.41 -13.01
N GLN A 209 -0.29 -7.74 -12.92
CA GLN A 209 0.81 -8.56 -12.40
C GLN A 209 2.08 -8.41 -13.27
N ALA A 210 1.95 -8.40 -14.60
CA ALA A 210 3.08 -8.15 -15.49
C ALA A 210 3.65 -6.75 -15.30
N GLY A 211 2.80 -5.74 -15.11
CA GLY A 211 3.20 -4.38 -14.77
C GLY A 211 4.00 -4.30 -13.46
N GLU A 212 3.59 -5.05 -12.43
CA GLU A 212 4.33 -5.15 -11.17
C GLU A 212 5.72 -5.76 -11.36
N ARG A 213 5.84 -6.82 -12.18
CA ARG A 213 7.13 -7.42 -12.49
C ARG A 213 8.06 -6.41 -13.20
N ILE A 214 7.50 -5.59 -14.10
CA ILE A 214 8.26 -4.53 -14.76
C ILE A 214 8.69 -3.46 -13.74
N ARG A 215 7.81 -3.03 -12.82
CA ARG A 215 8.20 -2.07 -11.78
C ARG A 215 9.33 -2.56 -10.89
N LYS A 216 9.39 -3.87 -10.61
CA LYS A 216 10.47 -4.51 -9.84
C LYS A 216 11.81 -4.52 -10.57
N THR A 217 11.85 -4.21 -11.87
CA THR A 217 13.12 -4.02 -12.59
C THR A 217 13.75 -2.65 -12.33
N GLU A 218 13.01 -1.70 -11.74
CA GLU A 218 13.54 -0.44 -11.27
C GLU A 218 14.10 -0.61 -9.86
N VAL A 219 15.39 -0.41 -9.70
CA VAL A 219 16.04 -0.41 -8.39
C VAL A 219 15.78 0.93 -7.71
N ARG A 220 14.90 0.92 -6.70
CA ARG A 220 14.52 2.12 -5.93
C ARG A 220 15.18 2.12 -4.56
N ASN A 221 15.72 3.28 -4.19
CA ASN A 221 16.36 3.47 -2.89
C ASN A 221 15.27 3.55 -1.78
N PRO A 222 15.31 2.68 -0.74
CA PRO A 222 14.25 2.63 0.26
C PRO A 222 14.32 3.76 1.31
N ILE A 223 15.50 4.28 1.60
CA ILE A 223 15.73 5.29 2.64
C ILE A 223 16.64 6.41 2.12
N GLU A 224 16.52 7.60 2.67
CA GLU A 224 17.52 8.64 2.45
C GLU A 224 18.80 8.32 3.23
N GLY A 225 19.96 8.38 2.57
CA GLY A 225 21.23 8.08 3.22
C GLY A 225 22.42 8.13 2.28
N THR A 226 23.58 7.79 2.83
CA THR A 226 24.84 7.69 2.11
C THR A 226 25.14 6.24 1.77
N VAL A 227 25.54 6.00 0.53
CA VAL A 227 25.96 4.68 0.06
C VAL A 227 27.30 4.33 0.72
N LEU A 228 27.33 3.20 1.43
CA LEU A 228 28.54 2.72 2.11
C LEU A 228 29.41 1.85 1.21
N THR A 229 28.75 0.92 0.47
CA THR A 229 29.43 -0.06 -0.38
C THR A 229 28.54 -0.43 -1.54
N THR A 230 29.12 -0.63 -2.72
CA THR A 230 28.45 -1.15 -3.91
C THR A 230 28.94 -2.56 -4.21
N TYR A 231 28.02 -3.48 -4.51
CA TYR A 231 28.31 -4.89 -4.79
C TYR A 231 28.09 -5.25 -6.27
N ALA A 232 27.43 -4.38 -7.03
CA ALA A 232 27.14 -4.61 -8.45
C ALA A 232 27.56 -3.41 -9.30
N LYS A 233 27.70 -3.64 -10.60
CA LYS A 233 28.06 -2.62 -11.60
C LYS A 233 27.09 -2.66 -12.78
N ALA A 234 26.97 -1.55 -13.48
CA ALA A 234 26.22 -1.50 -14.73
C ALA A 234 26.78 -2.53 -15.74
N GLY A 235 25.90 -3.23 -16.43
CA GLY A 235 26.25 -4.29 -17.37
C GLY A 235 26.27 -5.71 -16.77
N GLU A 236 26.31 -5.86 -15.45
CA GLU A 236 26.30 -7.18 -14.79
C GLU A 236 24.90 -7.82 -14.84
N VAL A 237 24.86 -9.13 -14.81
CA VAL A 237 23.63 -9.91 -14.65
C VAL A 237 23.41 -10.15 -13.16
N VAL A 238 22.27 -9.72 -12.66
CA VAL A 238 21.88 -9.87 -11.26
C VAL A 238 20.68 -10.80 -11.11
N GLN A 239 20.55 -11.40 -9.94
CA GLN A 239 19.43 -12.28 -9.60
C GLN A 239 18.53 -11.62 -8.55
N ALA A 240 17.25 -11.98 -8.53
CA ALA A 240 16.35 -11.53 -7.46
C ALA A 240 16.89 -11.94 -6.09
N GLY A 241 16.96 -10.97 -5.14
CA GLY A 241 17.55 -11.13 -3.82
C GLY A 241 19.06 -10.84 -3.75
N GLN A 242 19.76 -10.66 -4.88
CA GLN A 242 21.18 -10.34 -4.88
C GLN A 242 21.40 -8.93 -4.34
N PRO A 243 22.32 -8.72 -3.36
CA PRO A 243 22.70 -7.40 -2.88
C PRO A 243 23.28 -6.54 -4.00
N LEU A 244 22.84 -5.30 -4.12
CA LEU A 244 23.34 -4.32 -5.08
C LEU A 244 24.21 -3.27 -4.39
N TYR A 245 23.78 -2.76 -3.27
CA TYR A 245 24.53 -1.78 -2.46
C TYR A 245 24.02 -1.76 -1.02
N ARG A 246 24.82 -1.12 -0.17
CA ARG A 246 24.48 -0.87 1.24
C ARG A 246 24.42 0.63 1.47
N ILE A 247 23.35 1.07 2.15
CA ILE A 247 23.10 2.49 2.44
C ILE A 247 22.81 2.65 3.93
N ALA A 248 23.22 3.79 4.50
CA ALA A 248 22.89 4.16 5.88
C ALA A 248 22.58 5.65 5.98
N ASN A 249 21.72 5.99 6.92
CA ASN A 249 21.50 7.38 7.30
C ASN A 249 22.63 7.80 8.27
N LEU A 250 23.59 8.59 7.77
CA LEU A 250 24.71 9.09 8.56
C LEU A 250 24.41 10.41 9.30
N ALA A 251 23.28 11.06 9.05
CA ALA A 251 22.88 12.28 9.75
C ALA A 251 22.37 12.03 11.18
N SER A 252 21.86 10.81 11.43
CA SER A 252 21.47 10.36 12.77
C SER A 252 22.13 9.00 13.01
N MET A 253 23.03 8.95 13.97
CA MET A 253 23.80 7.75 14.29
C MET A 253 23.44 7.23 15.68
N GLU A 254 23.77 5.99 15.96
CA GLU A 254 23.62 5.36 17.26
C GLU A 254 25.00 5.07 17.84
N VAL A 255 25.19 5.36 19.11
CA VAL A 255 26.36 4.91 19.84
C VAL A 255 25.96 3.71 20.68
N ARG A 256 26.54 2.57 20.40
CA ARG A 256 26.39 1.39 21.23
C ARG A 256 27.47 1.42 22.31
N ALA A 257 27.07 1.68 23.55
CA ALA A 257 27.94 1.72 24.71
C ALA A 257 27.55 0.62 25.71
N TYR A 258 28.50 0.27 26.57
CA TYR A 258 28.32 -0.80 27.54
C TYR A 258 28.44 -0.24 28.96
N VAL A 259 27.50 -0.62 29.81
CA VAL A 259 27.41 -0.17 31.21
C VAL A 259 27.32 -1.36 32.15
N THR A 260 27.86 -1.21 33.34
CA THR A 260 27.79 -2.21 34.40
C THR A 260 26.42 -2.19 35.08
N GLU A 261 26.08 -3.27 35.81
CA GLU A 261 24.82 -3.36 36.55
C GLU A 261 24.58 -2.19 37.53
N PRO A 262 25.56 -1.72 38.34
CA PRO A 262 25.38 -0.55 39.20
C PRO A 262 25.07 0.73 38.43
N GLN A 263 25.70 0.94 37.27
CA GLN A 263 25.45 2.11 36.41
C GLN A 263 24.06 2.04 35.79
N LEU A 264 23.60 0.85 35.38
CA LEU A 264 22.29 0.63 34.78
C LEU A 264 21.13 1.10 35.71
N ALA A 265 21.28 0.94 37.00
CA ALA A 265 20.28 1.37 38.00
C ALA A 265 20.02 2.90 37.96
N ALA A 266 21.02 3.68 37.55
CA ALA A 266 20.96 5.14 37.46
C ALA A 266 20.53 5.66 36.09
N ILE A 267 20.45 4.78 35.05
CA ILE A 267 20.18 5.17 33.66
C ILE A 267 18.68 5.03 33.36
N ARG A 268 18.15 5.97 32.57
CA ARG A 268 16.75 5.98 32.11
C ARG A 268 16.66 6.21 30.61
N LEU A 269 15.64 5.64 29.97
CA LEU A 269 15.30 5.98 28.59
C LEU A 269 15.01 7.48 28.45
N GLY A 270 15.52 8.07 27.36
CA GLY A 270 15.38 9.51 27.11
C GLY A 270 16.39 10.38 27.86
N GLN A 271 17.19 9.83 28.78
CA GLN A 271 18.23 10.57 29.50
C GLN A 271 19.28 11.11 28.54
N GLU A 272 19.72 12.34 28.75
CA GLU A 272 20.78 13.00 28.02
C GLU A 272 22.13 12.35 28.32
N ALA A 273 22.94 12.12 27.31
CA ALA A 273 24.31 11.64 27.42
C ALA A 273 25.20 12.50 26.53
N ARG A 274 26.41 12.76 26.99
CA ARG A 274 27.47 13.41 26.24
C ARG A 274 28.39 12.36 25.66
N VAL A 275 28.52 12.38 24.34
CA VAL A 275 29.40 11.48 23.59
C VAL A 275 30.62 12.27 23.17
N SER A 276 31.78 11.85 23.59
CA SER A 276 33.06 12.50 23.30
C SER A 276 33.90 11.60 22.39
N ILE A 277 34.49 12.19 21.36
CA ILE A 277 35.44 11.57 20.44
C ILE A 277 36.76 12.28 20.52
N ASP A 278 37.84 11.54 20.36
CA ASP A 278 39.17 12.10 20.26
C ASP A 278 39.41 12.64 18.84
N THR A 279 39.81 13.92 18.73
CA THR A 279 40.02 14.60 17.44
C THR A 279 41.51 14.69 17.02
N GLY A 280 42.38 13.95 17.70
CA GLY A 280 43.84 14.06 17.51
C GLY A 280 44.41 15.28 18.25
N ALA A 281 45.72 15.37 18.37
CA ALA A 281 46.44 16.43 19.09
C ALA A 281 45.90 16.73 20.52
N GLY A 282 45.24 15.78 21.18
CA GLY A 282 44.71 15.93 22.54
C GLY A 282 43.38 16.69 22.62
N GLY A 283 42.74 17.03 21.48
CA GLY A 283 41.45 17.67 21.46
C GLY A 283 40.29 16.63 21.59
N ARG A 284 39.20 17.03 22.26
CA ARG A 284 37.97 16.25 22.34
C ARG A 284 36.81 17.02 21.70
N HIS A 285 36.06 16.34 20.85
CA HIS A 285 34.79 16.86 20.32
C HIS A 285 33.64 16.15 21.03
N THR A 286 32.75 16.93 21.64
CA THR A 286 31.62 16.39 22.41
C THR A 286 30.31 16.72 21.70
N VAL A 287 29.46 15.71 21.50
CA VAL A 287 28.11 15.84 20.95
C VAL A 287 27.10 15.32 21.97
N SER A 288 25.94 15.97 22.04
CA SER A 288 24.86 15.53 22.92
C SER A 288 24.02 14.45 22.20
N GLY A 289 23.60 13.47 22.97
CA GLY A 289 22.68 12.43 22.53
C GLY A 289 21.68 12.07 23.61
N SER A 290 20.74 11.20 23.28
CA SER A 290 19.75 10.68 24.22
C SER A 290 19.73 9.15 24.19
N ILE A 291 19.56 8.52 25.35
CA ILE A 291 19.46 7.06 25.48
C ILE A 291 18.15 6.62 24.83
N ALA A 292 18.27 5.91 23.70
CA ALA A 292 17.14 5.44 22.90
C ALA A 292 16.74 4.00 23.23
N TRP A 293 17.68 3.21 23.75
CA TRP A 293 17.43 1.81 24.04
C TRP A 293 18.38 1.27 25.12
N ILE A 294 17.90 0.33 25.92
CA ILE A 294 18.65 -0.34 26.97
C ILE A 294 18.40 -1.85 26.79
N SER A 295 19.46 -2.66 26.77
CA SER A 295 19.36 -4.12 26.64
C SER A 295 18.67 -4.73 27.85
N SER A 296 17.76 -5.66 27.63
CA SER A 296 17.15 -6.50 28.66
C SER A 296 18.00 -7.73 29.04
N ARG A 297 19.13 -7.93 28.33
CA ARG A 297 20.04 -9.05 28.56
C ARG A 297 21.45 -8.53 28.80
N ALA A 298 22.14 -9.14 29.77
CA ALA A 298 23.56 -8.91 29.91
C ALA A 298 24.33 -9.56 28.76
N GLU A 299 25.36 -8.88 28.30
CA GLU A 299 26.30 -9.34 27.30
C GLU A 299 27.68 -9.50 27.96
N PHE A 300 28.52 -10.38 27.42
CA PHE A 300 29.92 -10.39 27.82
C PHE A 300 30.65 -9.26 27.07
N THR A 301 31.61 -8.61 27.76
CA THR A 301 32.45 -7.60 27.10
C THR A 301 33.10 -8.20 25.85
N PRO A 302 33.10 -7.49 24.72
CA PRO A 302 33.69 -8.00 23.47
C PRO A 302 35.22 -8.08 23.49
N THR A 303 35.86 -7.81 24.63
CA THR A 303 37.32 -7.89 24.79
C THR A 303 37.78 -9.33 25.03
N PRO A 304 38.81 -9.83 24.35
CA PRO A 304 39.34 -11.17 24.62
C PRO A 304 39.88 -11.26 26.05
N ILE A 305 39.21 -12.12 26.83
CA ILE A 305 39.44 -12.32 28.27
C ILE A 305 40.80 -13.04 28.46
N GLN A 306 41.74 -12.39 29.08
CA GLN A 306 43.07 -12.96 29.32
C GLN A 306 43.32 -13.38 30.77
N THR A 307 42.53 -12.87 31.73
CA THR A 307 42.73 -13.18 33.16
C THR A 307 41.47 -13.71 33.82
N ARG A 308 41.64 -14.37 34.99
CA ARG A 308 40.54 -15.00 35.75
C ARG A 308 39.63 -13.96 36.42
N GLU A 309 40.13 -12.77 36.69
CA GLU A 309 39.44 -11.65 37.35
C GLU A 309 38.54 -10.84 36.37
N GLU A 310 38.89 -10.83 35.08
CA GLU A 310 38.12 -10.17 34.02
C GLU A 310 36.87 -10.98 33.55
N ARG A 311 36.66 -12.17 34.07
CA ARG A 311 35.53 -13.05 33.67
C ARG A 311 34.19 -12.66 34.29
N VAL A 312 34.12 -11.65 35.14
CA VAL A 312 32.98 -11.39 36.02
C VAL A 312 32.14 -10.18 35.62
N ASP A 313 32.61 -9.35 34.69
CA ASP A 313 31.88 -8.12 34.32
C ASP A 313 30.87 -8.36 33.20
N MET A 314 29.67 -8.79 33.61
CA MET A 314 28.49 -8.71 32.75
C MET A 314 28.13 -7.24 32.54
N VAL A 315 28.01 -6.87 31.28
CA VAL A 315 27.65 -5.49 30.89
C VAL A 315 26.33 -5.48 30.15
N TYR A 316 25.64 -4.37 30.20
CA TYR A 316 24.41 -4.14 29.45
C TYR A 316 24.68 -3.15 28.33
N ALA A 317 24.29 -3.52 27.11
CA ALA A 317 24.38 -2.63 25.99
C ALA A 317 23.28 -1.54 26.06
N ILE A 318 23.66 -0.31 25.80
CA ILE A 318 22.74 0.81 25.63
C ILE A 318 22.97 1.43 24.26
N LYS A 319 21.93 2.00 23.67
CA LYS A 319 22.03 2.77 22.43
C LYS A 319 21.67 4.22 22.70
N ILE A 320 22.59 5.11 22.33
CA ILE A 320 22.44 6.56 22.44
C ILE A 320 22.29 7.10 21.04
N ARG A 321 21.19 7.77 20.75
CA ARG A 321 20.98 8.44 19.47
C ARG A 321 21.65 9.79 19.47
N VAL A 322 22.44 10.04 18.44
CA VAL A 322 23.26 11.24 18.30
C VAL A 322 23.04 11.84 16.90
N ALA A 323 22.82 13.16 16.86
CA ALA A 323 22.82 13.89 15.59
C ALA A 323 24.26 14.04 15.07
N ASN A 324 24.47 13.83 13.77
CA ASN A 324 25.77 13.94 13.12
C ASN A 324 25.71 14.89 11.92
N GLU A 325 25.17 16.09 12.14
CA GLU A 325 25.02 17.11 11.09
C GLU A 325 26.36 17.54 10.47
N THR A 326 27.40 17.55 11.27
CA THR A 326 28.76 17.92 10.83
C THR A 326 29.53 16.80 10.15
N GLY A 327 29.00 15.54 10.16
CA GLY A 327 29.64 14.38 9.58
C GLY A 327 30.94 13.94 10.27
N VAL A 328 31.19 14.39 11.48
CA VAL A 328 32.39 14.08 12.26
C VAL A 328 32.39 12.65 12.75
N LEU A 329 31.22 12.12 13.16
CA LEU A 329 31.08 10.73 13.58
C LEU A 329 31.17 9.80 12.38
N LYS A 330 31.96 8.73 12.52
CA LYS A 330 32.11 7.68 11.52
C LYS A 330 31.74 6.32 12.13
N ILE A 331 31.21 5.42 11.34
CA ILE A 331 30.87 4.06 11.74
C ILE A 331 32.11 3.36 12.29
N GLY A 332 31.98 2.68 13.43
CA GLY A 332 33.07 1.98 14.10
C GLY A 332 34.01 2.86 14.93
N MET A 333 33.77 4.17 15.00
CA MET A 333 34.58 5.10 15.76
C MET A 333 34.39 4.86 17.26
N PRO A 334 35.48 4.68 18.05
CA PRO A 334 35.39 4.54 19.50
C PRO A 334 35.00 5.88 20.13
N VAL A 335 34.19 5.82 21.17
CA VAL A 335 33.66 7.00 21.87
C VAL A 335 33.61 6.79 23.36
N ASP A 336 33.79 7.88 24.10
CA ASP A 336 33.59 7.99 25.53
C ASP A 336 32.20 8.56 25.80
N VAL A 337 31.46 7.97 26.73
CA VAL A 337 30.11 8.39 27.10
C VAL A 337 30.09 8.88 28.54
N GLN A 338 29.47 10.02 28.79
CA GLN A 338 29.17 10.56 30.11
C GLN A 338 27.68 10.79 30.22
N PHE A 339 27.07 10.28 31.32
CA PHE A 339 25.65 10.49 31.60
C PHE A 339 25.43 11.80 32.33
N VAL A 340 24.51 12.61 31.77
CA VAL A 340 24.09 13.82 32.47
C VAL A 340 23.18 13.41 33.63
N GLN A 341 23.66 13.60 34.86
CA GLN A 341 22.84 13.36 36.05
C GLN A 341 21.72 14.40 36.10
N ASN A 342 20.50 13.96 35.96
CA ASN A 342 19.33 14.81 36.22
C ASN A 342 19.25 15.03 37.72
N GLN A 343 19.74 16.19 38.20
CA GLN A 343 19.48 16.64 39.57
C GLN A 343 18.00 17.09 39.70
N ALA A 344 17.09 16.16 39.59
CA ALA A 344 15.68 16.39 39.86
C ALA A 344 15.10 15.21 40.63
N ALA A 345 15.07 15.39 41.94
CA ALA A 345 14.11 14.96 42.93
C ALA A 345 14.80 14.59 44.23
N LYS A 346 14.91 15.62 45.09
CA LYS A 346 14.90 15.41 46.53
C LYS A 346 13.49 15.67 47.00
#